data_b43b7b19db22c06feb0c418d0e902a58
#
_entry.id   b43b7b19db22c06feb0c418d0e902a58
#
_cell.length_a   1.000
_cell.length_b   1.000
_cell.length_c   1.000
_cell.angle_alpha   90.00
_cell.angle_beta   90.00
_cell.angle_gamma   90.00
#
_symmetry.space_group_name_H-M   'P 1'
#
loop_
_entity.id
_entity.type
_entity.pdbx_description
1 polymer ?
#
loop_
_entity_poly.entity_id
_entity_poly.type
_entity_poly.pdbx_seq_one_letter_code
_entity_poly.pdbx_strand_id
1 'polypeptide(L)' 'MDKIKATEITVEKYDFMTASEISIYLGIGRSPAYEIIRKINEKLSSEGFLTFSGKIPRKSLLEQLP' A
#
# COMPACT_ATOMS: atom_id res chain seq x y z
N MET A 1 18.39 -22.93 16.54
CA MET A 1 17.84 -22.47 16.58
C MET A 1 17.22 -22.60 16.40
N ASP A 2 17.17 -22.83 16.30
CA ASP A 2 16.41 -22.67 16.27
C ASP A 2 15.69 -22.38 15.88
N LYS A 3 15.68 -22.38 15.71
CA LYS A 3 14.80 -21.97 15.36
C LYS A 3 14.14 -21.19 15.49
N ILE A 4 14.77 -21.11 14.84
CA ILE A 4 13.95 -19.96 14.91
C ILE A 4 12.53 -20.29 14.51
N LYS A 5 11.66 -20.05 15.37
CA LYS A 5 10.26 -20.26 15.06
C LYS A 5 9.71 -19.06 14.34
N ALA A 6 8.71 -19.26 13.54
CA ALA A 6 8.07 -18.18 12.83
C ALA A 6 7.60 -17.10 13.80
N THR A 7 7.15 -17.48 14.97
CA THR A 7 6.71 -16.51 15.95
C THR A 7 7.85 -15.67 16.51
N GLU A 8 9.06 -16.14 16.33
CA GLU A 8 10.22 -15.42 16.82
C GLU A 8 10.87 -14.61 15.74
N ILE A 9 10.52 -14.87 14.50
CA ILE A 9 11.00 -14.08 13.42
C ILE A 9 10.19 -12.80 13.41
N THR A 10 10.88 -11.71 13.58
CA THR A 10 10.19 -10.43 13.46
C THR A 10 10.01 -10.16 12.00
N VAL A 11 8.79 -10.31 11.56
CA VAL A 11 8.44 -10.01 10.19
C VAL A 11 7.81 -8.63 10.20
N GLU A 12 8.51 -7.70 9.61
CA GLU A 12 7.97 -6.35 9.53
C GLU A 12 6.78 -6.35 8.60
N LYS A 13 5.76 -5.65 8.99
CA LYS A 13 4.63 -5.46 8.12
C LYS A 13 5.04 -4.64 6.93
N TYR A 14 4.57 -5.05 5.77
CA TYR A 14 4.75 -4.23 4.60
C TYR A 14 3.90 -2.98 4.76
N ASP A 15 4.45 -1.84 4.38
CA ASP A 15 3.82 -0.55 4.65
C ASP A 15 2.84 -0.19 3.56
N PHE A 16 1.57 -0.50 3.80
CA PHE A 16 0.47 -0.16 2.90
C PHE A 16 -0.30 1.02 3.45
N MET A 17 -0.96 1.74 2.54
CA MET A 17 -1.90 2.78 2.92
C MET A 17 -3.29 2.41 2.42
N THR A 18 -4.27 2.59 3.27
CA THR A 18 -5.68 2.39 2.92
C THR A 18 -6.27 3.70 2.42
N ALA A 19 -7.50 3.63 1.89
CA ALA A 19 -8.18 4.84 1.42
C ALA A 19 -8.37 5.84 2.55
N SER A 20 -8.67 5.36 3.76
CA SER A 20 -8.82 6.26 4.91
C SER A 20 -7.53 7.02 5.18
N GLU A 21 -6.42 6.30 5.16
CA GLU A 21 -5.13 6.92 5.43
C GLU A 21 -4.74 7.90 4.34
N ILE A 22 -4.98 7.54 3.10
CA ILE A 22 -4.67 8.42 1.97
C ILE A 22 -5.53 9.69 2.04
N SER A 23 -6.81 9.52 2.37
CA SER A 23 -7.74 10.63 2.52
C SER A 23 -7.21 11.64 3.55
N ILE A 24 -6.77 11.13 4.69
CA ILE A 24 -6.23 11.99 5.75
C ILE A 24 -4.90 12.61 5.34
N TYR A 25 -4.03 11.79 4.79
CA TYR A 25 -2.68 12.23 4.44
C TYR A 25 -2.69 13.34 3.38
N LEU A 26 -3.54 13.18 2.38
CA LEU A 26 -3.60 14.16 1.30
C LEU A 26 -4.67 15.23 1.51
N GLY A 27 -5.52 15.09 2.51
CA GLY A 27 -6.60 16.05 2.73
C GLY A 27 -7.65 15.99 1.65
N ILE A 28 -7.97 14.80 1.17
CA ILE A 28 -8.96 14.61 0.10
C ILE A 28 -10.06 13.69 0.60
N GLY A 29 -11.15 13.61 -0.16
CA GLY A 29 -12.25 12.72 0.19
C GLY A 29 -11.92 11.27 -0.06
N ARG A 30 -12.83 10.38 0.37
CA ARG A 30 -12.65 8.94 0.21
C ARG A 30 -12.72 8.53 -1.24
N SER A 31 -13.64 9.09 -2.00
CA SER A 31 -13.79 8.72 -3.40
C SER A 31 -12.52 8.99 -4.21
N PRO A 32 -11.95 10.19 -4.13
CA PRO A 32 -10.66 10.41 -4.81
C PRO A 32 -9.56 9.49 -4.27
N ALA A 33 -9.60 9.16 -2.98
CA ALA A 33 -8.58 8.25 -2.42
C ALA A 33 -8.69 6.86 -3.05
N TYR A 34 -9.92 6.35 -3.23
CA TYR A 34 -10.10 5.08 -3.89
C TYR A 34 -9.66 5.10 -5.35
N GLU A 35 -9.86 6.24 -6.03
CA GLU A 35 -9.37 6.39 -7.39
C GLU A 35 -7.85 6.31 -7.46
N ILE A 36 -7.19 6.92 -6.52
CA ILE A 36 -5.72 6.85 -6.45
C ILE A 36 -5.28 5.41 -6.28
N ILE A 37 -5.92 4.69 -5.36
CA ILE A 37 -5.60 3.28 -5.12
C ILE A 37 -5.78 2.48 -6.40
N ARG A 38 -6.89 2.69 -7.10
CA ARG A 38 -7.17 1.95 -8.31
C ARG A 38 -6.10 2.20 -9.36
N LYS A 39 -5.74 3.46 -9.57
CA LYS A 39 -4.75 3.81 -10.59
C LYS A 39 -3.37 3.25 -10.27
N ILE A 40 -2.97 3.34 -9.02
CA ILE A 40 -1.65 2.84 -8.64
C ILE A 40 -1.63 1.32 -8.73
N ASN A 41 -2.71 0.66 -8.32
CA ASN A 41 -2.78 -0.79 -8.45
C ASN A 41 -2.77 -1.23 -9.90
N GLU A 42 -3.42 -0.50 -10.79
CA GLU A 42 -3.37 -0.82 -12.22
C GLU A 42 -1.94 -0.73 -12.74
N LYS A 43 -1.24 0.32 -12.34
CA LYS A 43 0.14 0.50 -12.76
C LYS A 43 1.02 -0.63 -12.24
N LEU A 44 0.92 -0.94 -10.96
CA LEU A 44 1.72 -1.99 -10.36
C LEU A 44 1.43 -3.34 -11.00
N SER A 45 0.17 -3.63 -11.24
CA SER A 45 -0.23 -4.88 -11.87
C SER A 45 0.35 -4.99 -13.27
N SER A 46 0.34 -3.90 -14.02
CA SER A 46 0.88 -3.91 -15.38
C SER A 46 2.39 -4.12 -15.37
N GLU A 47 3.04 -3.82 -14.26
CA GLU A 47 4.47 -4.02 -14.11
C GLU A 47 4.81 -5.39 -13.51
N GLY A 48 3.81 -6.20 -13.26
CA GLY A 48 4.03 -7.55 -12.76
C GLY A 48 4.02 -7.70 -11.25
N PHE A 49 3.68 -6.65 -10.53
CA PHE A 49 3.62 -6.72 -9.08
C PHE A 49 2.29 -7.26 -8.59
N LEU A 50 2.32 -7.91 -7.44
CA LEU A 50 1.09 -8.30 -6.76
C LEU A 50 0.40 -7.05 -6.25
N THR A 51 -0.93 -7.04 -6.33
CA THR A 51 -1.71 -5.92 -5.84
C THR A 51 -2.80 -6.42 -4.92
N PHE A 52 -3.28 -5.53 -4.06
CA PHE A 52 -4.30 -5.87 -3.09
C PHE A 52 -5.40 -4.82 -3.14
N SER A 53 -6.63 -5.30 -3.14
CA SER A 53 -7.79 -4.41 -3.16
C SER A 53 -7.77 -3.48 -1.97
N GLY A 54 -8.02 -2.21 -2.24
CA GLY A 54 -8.26 -1.24 -1.18
C GLY A 54 -7.03 -0.72 -0.48
N LYS A 55 -5.84 -1.07 -0.94
CA LYS A 55 -4.62 -0.53 -0.35
C LYS A 55 -3.47 -0.58 -1.32
N ILE A 56 -2.51 0.29 -1.10
CA ILE A 56 -1.33 0.38 -1.96
C ILE A 56 -0.09 0.58 -1.08
N PRO A 57 1.08 0.23 -1.58
CA PRO A 57 2.30 0.50 -0.83
C PRO A 57 2.48 2.01 -0.65
N ARG A 58 2.85 2.41 0.55
CA ARG A 58 3.12 3.82 0.84
C ARG A 58 4.18 4.37 -0.13
N LYS A 59 5.20 3.59 -0.40
CA LYS A 59 6.25 4.00 -1.30
C LYS A 59 5.70 4.35 -2.68
N SER A 60 4.78 3.53 -3.18
CA SER A 60 4.19 3.78 -4.49
C SER A 60 3.41 5.08 -4.53
N LEU A 61 2.68 5.37 -3.45
CA LEU A 61 1.97 6.64 -3.37
C LEU A 61 2.94 7.80 -3.37
N LEU A 62 3.97 7.73 -2.54
CA LEU A 62 4.92 8.83 -2.41
C LEU A 62 5.66 9.10 -3.72
N GLU A 63 5.92 8.05 -4.49
CA GLU A 63 6.59 8.22 -5.78
C GLU A 63 5.73 8.94 -6.80
N GLN A 64 4.41 8.94 -6.61
CA GLN A 64 3.50 9.61 -7.54
C GLN A 64 3.21 11.05 -7.15
N LEU A 65 3.63 11.46 -5.97
CA LEU A 65 3.39 12.83 -5.51
C LEU A 65 4.49 13.76 -5.99
N PRO A 66 4.16 15.04 -6.28
CA PRO A 66 5.15 15.99 -6.72
C PRO A 66 6.15 16.37 -5.63
#